data_174b336fba3904fc175a71f739c9523a
#
_entry.id   174b336fba3904fc175a71f739c9523a
#
_cell.length_a   1.000
_cell.length_b   1.000
_cell.length_c   1.000
_cell.angle_alpha   90.00
_cell.angle_beta   90.00
_cell.angle_gamma   90.00
#
_symmetry.space_group_name_H-M   'P 1'
#
loop_
_entity.id
_entity.type
_entity.pdbx_description
1 polymer ?
#
loop_
_entity_poly.entity_id
_entity_poly.type
_entity_poly.pdbx_seq_one_letter_code
_entity_poly.pdbx_strand_id
1 'polypeptide(L)'
;LKHLLGLGTHLVIKSGILFFLFFWLGANLLTFGIYQRSGKKISRYWIFLLLYVTSNIWCYQIYFSLQQAEVAFAMLLLIEAAFLMSGIGTGTVTNLLRAFAAGVLLFIGLGSYQALAVYYIAVCLVFFLAELTAEREQGGYLRQILWMIVHFGVVYLCYHWYMSTFLVSSDYMDSQMGWGRLPALACIKNVLRTLKNLLLGHGPRNFSFYGCGVVLLLVLAGSVLACRKKQELPWEKKKIRYSLLGLAGLVLAPLLLTAYMGEMIVTRSQFALPVAGAFLGMYVTERLAELWNGRDRGTGYWLLLVCRLCICLVIAVQTGYDLRLAVTDEIRCREDEQKTQQLLERLAGADGGELLQLPVVFVGYQEADLPEWCRRTEMYGWSFYGWDYSMENPTGATHRICGFVQAYTGNVLREDATEEQKRHAVELAGQMKDFPEEGSVLVTEDCVVVRLSDITEQMRTDWW
;
A
#
# COMPACT_ATOMS: atom_id res chain seq x y z
N LEU A 1 10.74 7.38 -15.31
CA LEU A 1 9.88 8.28 -14.51
C LEU A 1 10.69 9.11 -13.51
N LYS A 2 11.61 8.50 -12.71
CA LYS A 2 12.49 9.22 -11.76
C LYS A 2 13.22 10.39 -12.41
N HIS A 3 13.87 10.14 -13.55
CA HIS A 3 14.56 11.19 -14.31
C HIS A 3 13.61 12.30 -14.79
N LEU A 4 12.41 11.94 -15.25
CA LEU A 4 11.39 12.91 -15.67
C LEU A 4 10.93 13.81 -14.52
N LEU A 5 10.78 13.25 -13.32
CA LEU A 5 10.38 13.98 -12.12
C LEU A 5 11.58 14.69 -11.45
N GLY A 6 12.79 14.50 -11.95
CA GLY A 6 14.01 15.06 -11.37
C GLY A 6 14.27 14.56 -9.96
N LEU A 7 13.92 13.29 -9.68
CA LEU A 7 14.13 12.62 -8.40
C LEU A 7 15.48 11.90 -8.42
N GLY A 8 16.45 12.42 -7.68
CA GLY A 8 17.70 11.73 -7.34
C GLY A 8 17.53 10.91 -6.06
N THR A 9 18.55 10.10 -5.76
CA THR A 9 18.57 9.20 -4.58
C THR A 9 18.50 9.93 -3.23
N HIS A 10 18.75 11.24 -3.20
CA HIS A 10 18.84 12.03 -1.95
C HIS A 10 17.73 13.07 -1.77
N LEU A 11 16.68 13.05 -2.59
CA LEU A 11 15.63 14.08 -2.56
C LEU A 11 14.35 13.60 -1.88
N VAL A 12 14.46 13.06 -0.66
CA VAL A 12 13.36 12.53 0.13
C VAL A 12 12.25 13.57 0.33
N ILE A 13 12.60 14.81 0.71
CA ILE A 13 11.64 15.91 0.92
C ILE A 13 10.89 16.23 -0.38
N LYS A 14 11.59 16.34 -1.50
CA LYS A 14 10.96 16.60 -2.81
C LYS A 14 10.03 15.45 -3.21
N SER A 15 10.44 14.20 -2.98
CA SER A 15 9.61 13.02 -3.22
C SER A 15 8.34 13.05 -2.37
N GLY A 16 8.44 13.43 -1.08
CA GLY A 16 7.30 13.57 -0.18
C GLY A 16 6.32 14.65 -0.65
N ILE A 17 6.81 15.84 -1.00
CA ILE A 17 5.98 16.94 -1.51
C ILE A 17 5.24 16.52 -2.78
N LEU A 18 5.95 15.87 -3.73
CA LEU A 18 5.35 15.38 -4.97
C LEU A 18 4.35 14.25 -4.71
N PHE A 19 4.62 13.36 -3.73
CA PHE A 19 3.66 12.35 -3.32
C PHE A 19 2.35 12.99 -2.87
N PHE A 20 2.39 13.92 -1.93
CA PHE A 20 1.19 14.57 -1.43
C PHE A 20 0.44 15.34 -2.51
N LEU A 21 1.16 16.00 -3.41
CA LEU A 21 0.56 16.71 -4.55
C LEU A 21 -0.18 15.74 -5.48
N PHE A 22 0.49 14.68 -5.95
CA PHE A 22 -0.12 13.72 -6.86
C PHE A 22 -1.21 12.90 -6.20
N PHE A 23 -1.04 12.54 -4.93
CA PHE A 23 -2.05 11.83 -4.15
C PHE A 23 -3.32 12.68 -3.96
N TRP A 24 -3.15 13.97 -3.60
CA TRP A 24 -4.26 14.91 -3.48
C TRP A 24 -4.99 15.10 -4.81
N LEU A 25 -4.26 15.32 -5.90
CA LEU A 25 -4.83 15.41 -7.25
C LEU A 25 -5.57 14.13 -7.63
N GLY A 26 -4.96 12.96 -7.37
CA GLY A 26 -5.56 11.66 -7.65
C GLY A 26 -6.85 11.41 -6.87
N ALA A 27 -6.86 11.69 -5.57
CA ALA A 27 -8.04 11.55 -4.73
C ALA A 27 -9.21 12.44 -5.21
N ASN A 28 -8.90 13.69 -5.61
CA ASN A 28 -9.90 14.59 -6.16
C ASN A 28 -10.38 14.16 -7.56
N LEU A 29 -9.47 13.74 -8.44
CA LEU A 29 -9.81 13.25 -9.78
C LEU A 29 -10.68 11.99 -9.72
N LEU A 30 -10.36 11.06 -8.83
CA LEU A 30 -11.15 9.85 -8.61
C LEU A 30 -12.55 10.21 -8.08
N THR A 31 -12.63 11.10 -7.10
CA THR A 31 -13.90 11.58 -6.54
C THR A 31 -14.74 12.31 -7.59
N PHE A 32 -14.11 13.17 -8.37
CA PHE A 32 -14.77 13.86 -9.49
C PHE A 32 -15.25 12.90 -10.58
N GLY A 33 -14.45 11.89 -10.91
CA GLY A 33 -14.82 10.81 -11.83
C GLY A 33 -16.06 10.07 -11.37
N ILE A 34 -16.12 9.68 -10.09
CA ILE A 34 -17.30 9.05 -9.48
C ILE A 34 -18.53 9.96 -9.61
N TYR A 35 -18.40 11.25 -9.29
CA TYR A 35 -19.48 12.22 -9.40
C TYR A 35 -19.98 12.37 -10.85
N GLN A 36 -19.08 12.49 -11.82
CA GLN A 36 -19.45 12.62 -13.24
C GLN A 36 -20.12 11.34 -13.78
N ARG A 37 -19.57 10.15 -13.43
CA ARG A 37 -20.11 8.85 -13.90
C ARG A 37 -21.47 8.54 -13.29
N SER A 38 -21.72 8.97 -12.08
CA SER A 38 -23.05 8.84 -11.45
C SER A 38 -24.11 9.76 -12.04
N GLY A 39 -23.78 10.54 -13.05
CA GLY A 39 -24.71 11.55 -13.60
C GLY A 39 -24.99 12.68 -12.61
N LYS A 40 -24.04 13.00 -11.76
CA LYS A 40 -24.10 14.03 -10.70
C LYS A 40 -25.10 13.72 -9.58
N LYS A 41 -25.48 12.44 -9.43
CA LYS A 41 -26.50 12.03 -8.45
C LYS A 41 -25.94 11.71 -7.08
N ILE A 42 -24.70 11.24 -6.98
CA ILE A 42 -24.07 10.98 -5.69
C ILE A 42 -23.83 12.30 -4.98
N SER A 43 -24.37 12.44 -3.78
CA SER A 43 -24.25 13.64 -2.95
C SER A 43 -23.25 13.47 -1.80
N ARG A 44 -22.91 12.24 -1.45
CA ARG A 44 -22.09 11.88 -0.27
C ARG A 44 -20.66 11.50 -0.63
N TYR A 45 -20.11 12.03 -1.73
CA TYR A 45 -18.74 11.79 -2.18
C TYR A 45 -17.67 12.13 -1.14
N TRP A 46 -17.96 13.01 -0.19
CA TRP A 46 -17.07 13.33 0.93
C TRP A 46 -16.78 12.10 1.82
N ILE A 47 -17.73 11.15 1.94
CA ILE A 47 -17.52 9.87 2.65
C ILE A 47 -16.43 9.08 1.95
N PHE A 48 -16.51 8.98 0.62
CA PHE A 48 -15.47 8.31 -0.17
C PHE A 48 -14.11 8.98 0.05
N LEU A 49 -14.03 10.30 -0.09
CA LEU A 49 -12.78 11.03 0.02
C LEU A 49 -12.13 10.84 1.40
N LEU A 50 -12.90 11.00 2.48
CA LEU A 50 -12.37 10.86 3.83
C LEU A 50 -11.89 9.41 4.12
N LEU A 51 -12.70 8.40 3.80
CA LEU A 51 -12.32 7.01 4.00
C LEU A 51 -11.11 6.60 3.13
N TYR A 52 -10.99 7.17 1.94
CA TYR A 52 -9.87 6.90 1.04
C TYR A 52 -8.57 7.49 1.57
N VAL A 53 -8.58 8.79 1.94
CA VAL A 53 -7.34 9.47 2.36
C VAL A 53 -6.86 9.07 3.75
N THR A 54 -7.75 8.60 4.63
CA THR A 54 -7.39 8.12 5.97
C THR A 54 -7.06 6.63 6.01
N SER A 55 -6.94 5.96 4.86
CA SER A 55 -6.55 4.55 4.84
C SER A 55 -5.07 4.39 5.22
N ASN A 56 -4.80 3.54 6.20
CA ASN A 56 -3.44 3.26 6.68
C ASN A 56 -2.49 2.70 5.61
N ILE A 57 -3.02 2.16 4.50
CA ILE A 57 -2.20 1.71 3.36
C ILE A 57 -1.30 2.84 2.84
N TRP A 58 -1.77 4.07 2.89
CA TRP A 58 -0.99 5.23 2.44
C TRP A 58 0.20 5.52 3.34
N CYS A 59 0.09 5.32 4.65
CA CYS A 59 1.24 5.42 5.56
C CYS A 59 2.34 4.44 5.15
N TYR A 60 1.99 3.17 4.90
CA TYR A 60 2.96 2.16 4.44
C TYR A 60 3.58 2.50 3.08
N GLN A 61 2.86 3.20 2.20
CA GLN A 61 3.41 3.66 0.93
C GLN A 61 4.33 4.88 1.10
N ILE A 62 3.98 5.82 1.99
CA ILE A 62 4.80 7.01 2.31
C ILE A 62 6.16 6.61 2.91
N TYR A 63 6.21 5.54 3.69
CA TYR A 63 7.45 5.04 4.28
C TYR A 63 8.54 4.77 3.24
N PHE A 64 8.16 4.35 2.02
CA PHE A 64 9.08 4.14 0.90
C PHE A 64 9.38 5.46 0.17
N SER A 65 10.10 6.34 0.80
CA SER A 65 10.38 7.71 0.35
C SER A 65 10.95 7.80 -1.08
N LEU A 66 11.71 6.80 -1.52
CA LEU A 66 12.30 6.77 -2.87
C LEU A 66 11.33 6.38 -3.99
N GLN A 67 10.16 5.80 -3.66
CA GLN A 67 9.17 5.34 -4.65
C GLN A 67 7.82 6.06 -4.52
N GLN A 68 7.57 6.74 -3.42
CA GLN A 68 6.25 7.28 -3.09
C GLN A 68 5.70 8.22 -4.17
N ALA A 69 6.50 9.16 -4.68
CA ALA A 69 6.06 10.11 -5.70
C ALA A 69 5.71 9.44 -7.02
N GLU A 70 6.48 8.43 -7.41
CA GLU A 70 6.26 7.67 -8.65
C GLU A 70 4.99 6.85 -8.58
N VAL A 71 4.75 6.20 -7.44
CA VAL A 71 3.53 5.42 -7.22
C VAL A 71 2.31 6.33 -7.24
N ALA A 72 2.34 7.50 -6.55
CA ALA A 72 1.24 8.44 -6.56
C ALA A 72 0.97 9.02 -7.95
N PHE A 73 2.02 9.31 -8.74
CA PHE A 73 1.87 9.74 -10.13
C PHE A 73 1.30 8.63 -11.00
N ALA A 74 1.76 7.39 -10.84
CA ALA A 74 1.21 6.25 -11.57
C ALA A 74 -0.27 6.03 -11.24
N MET A 75 -0.68 6.16 -9.98
CA MET A 75 -2.09 6.10 -9.58
C MET A 75 -2.93 7.15 -10.30
N LEU A 76 -2.43 8.37 -10.47
CA LEU A 76 -3.07 9.44 -11.25
C LEU A 76 -3.32 9.00 -12.70
N LEU A 77 -2.29 8.44 -13.37
CA LEU A 77 -2.41 7.93 -14.74
C LEU A 77 -3.44 6.80 -14.85
N LEU A 78 -3.49 5.91 -13.85
CA LEU A 78 -4.44 4.80 -13.83
C LEU A 78 -5.88 5.23 -13.59
N ILE A 79 -6.11 6.27 -12.79
CA ILE A 79 -7.44 6.89 -12.64
C ILE A 79 -7.91 7.44 -13.98
N GLU A 80 -7.06 8.18 -14.68
CA GLU A 80 -7.40 8.74 -15.99
C GLU A 80 -7.63 7.64 -17.03
N ALA A 81 -6.79 6.60 -17.05
CA ALA A 81 -7.00 5.43 -17.93
C ALA A 81 -8.37 4.78 -17.69
N ALA A 82 -8.75 4.55 -16.44
CA ALA A 82 -10.04 3.98 -16.09
C ALA A 82 -11.20 4.92 -16.45
N PHE A 83 -11.02 6.23 -16.28
CA PHE A 83 -12.03 7.23 -16.67
C PHE A 83 -12.24 7.27 -18.18
N LEU A 84 -11.19 7.18 -18.98
CA LEU A 84 -11.29 7.07 -20.45
C LEU A 84 -12.01 5.80 -20.87
N MET A 85 -11.69 4.66 -20.24
CA MET A 85 -12.32 3.37 -20.54
C MET A 85 -13.80 3.33 -20.17
N SER A 86 -14.20 3.93 -19.06
CA SER A 86 -15.61 4.00 -18.64
C SER A 86 -16.46 4.90 -19.55
N GLY A 87 -15.86 5.79 -20.35
CA GLY A 87 -16.56 6.68 -21.27
C GLY A 87 -16.74 6.14 -22.69
N ILE A 88 -16.49 4.85 -22.94
CA ILE A 88 -16.60 4.24 -24.27
C ILE A 88 -18.09 4.13 -24.67
N GLY A 89 -18.48 4.97 -25.62
CA GLY A 89 -19.84 5.04 -26.18
C GLY A 89 -20.00 4.27 -27.50
N THR A 90 -20.80 4.80 -28.43
CA THR A 90 -21.13 4.15 -29.72
C THR A 90 -20.22 4.54 -30.87
N GLY A 91 -19.43 5.63 -30.78
CA GLY A 91 -18.52 6.11 -31.82
C GLY A 91 -17.25 5.29 -31.96
N THR A 92 -16.99 4.67 -33.11
CA THR A 92 -15.90 3.69 -33.27
C THR A 92 -14.50 4.34 -33.20
N VAL A 93 -14.24 5.42 -33.88
CA VAL A 93 -12.91 6.07 -33.94
C VAL A 93 -12.57 6.72 -32.58
N THR A 94 -13.49 7.46 -32.01
CA THR A 94 -13.30 8.11 -30.72
C THR A 94 -13.05 7.08 -29.62
N ASN A 95 -13.73 5.93 -29.67
CA ASN A 95 -13.53 4.84 -28.71
C ASN A 95 -12.16 4.19 -28.85
N LEU A 96 -11.68 4.02 -30.09
CA LEU A 96 -10.35 3.46 -30.37
C LEU A 96 -9.25 4.39 -29.84
N LEU A 97 -9.37 5.70 -30.08
CA LEU A 97 -8.42 6.69 -29.55
C LEU A 97 -8.41 6.72 -28.03
N ARG A 98 -9.59 6.64 -27.38
CA ARG A 98 -9.70 6.58 -25.92
C ARG A 98 -9.08 5.29 -25.37
N ALA A 99 -9.35 4.14 -25.98
CA ALA A 99 -8.76 2.87 -25.58
C ALA A 99 -7.24 2.87 -25.76
N PHE A 100 -6.73 3.43 -26.86
CA PHE A 100 -5.29 3.57 -27.07
C PHE A 100 -4.64 4.48 -26.01
N ALA A 101 -5.20 5.66 -25.77
CA ALA A 101 -4.69 6.58 -24.75
C ALA A 101 -4.74 5.93 -23.34
N ALA A 102 -5.85 5.29 -22.99
CA ALA A 102 -5.97 4.54 -21.74
C ALA A 102 -4.93 3.40 -21.65
N GLY A 103 -4.65 2.72 -22.75
CA GLY A 103 -3.65 1.67 -22.83
C GLY A 103 -2.22 2.18 -22.58
N VAL A 104 -1.86 3.32 -23.14
CA VAL A 104 -0.57 3.98 -22.87
C VAL A 104 -0.44 4.36 -21.41
N LEU A 105 -1.47 5.00 -20.83
CA LEU A 105 -1.46 5.40 -19.42
C LEU A 105 -1.37 4.17 -18.48
N LEU A 106 -2.12 3.11 -18.79
CA LEU A 106 -2.09 1.86 -18.04
C LEU A 106 -0.71 1.19 -18.12
N PHE A 107 -0.11 1.14 -19.32
CA PHE A 107 1.22 0.55 -19.52
C PHE A 107 2.29 1.29 -18.71
N ILE A 108 2.29 2.63 -18.72
CA ILE A 108 3.22 3.45 -17.91
C ILE A 108 2.98 3.23 -16.41
N GLY A 109 1.72 3.17 -15.99
CA GLY A 109 1.36 2.93 -14.59
C GLY A 109 1.85 1.57 -14.08
N LEU A 110 1.66 0.50 -14.87
CA LEU A 110 2.15 -0.85 -14.55
C LEU A 110 3.69 -0.89 -14.53
N GLY A 111 4.35 -0.19 -15.45
CA GLY A 111 5.80 -0.08 -15.50
C GLY A 111 6.40 0.67 -14.31
N SER A 112 5.63 1.52 -13.64
CA SER A 112 6.06 2.21 -12.42
C SER A 112 5.96 1.30 -11.19
N TYR A 113 4.86 0.55 -11.05
CA TYR A 113 4.66 -0.40 -9.95
C TYR A 113 3.59 -1.43 -10.30
N GLN A 114 3.97 -2.70 -10.48
CA GLN A 114 3.08 -3.77 -10.96
C GLN A 114 1.85 -4.02 -10.07
N ALA A 115 2.01 -3.88 -8.75
CA ALA A 115 0.92 -4.06 -7.79
C ALA A 115 -0.25 -3.08 -8.03
N LEU A 116 -0.04 -2.00 -8.78
CA LEU A 116 -1.10 -1.06 -9.18
C LEU A 116 -2.11 -1.64 -10.17
N ALA A 117 -1.87 -2.82 -10.73
CA ALA A 117 -2.87 -3.53 -11.54
C ALA A 117 -4.20 -3.71 -10.79
N VAL A 118 -4.14 -4.10 -9.52
CA VAL A 118 -5.35 -4.28 -8.70
C VAL A 118 -6.02 -2.95 -8.34
N TYR A 119 -5.24 -1.87 -8.24
CA TYR A 119 -5.77 -0.51 -8.09
C TYR A 119 -6.59 -0.10 -9.32
N TYR A 120 -6.05 -0.27 -10.52
CA TYR A 120 -6.75 0.01 -11.78
C TYR A 120 -8.06 -0.77 -11.89
N ILE A 121 -8.04 -2.08 -11.59
CA ILE A 121 -9.23 -2.92 -11.61
C ILE A 121 -10.30 -2.38 -10.63
N ALA A 122 -9.89 -2.03 -9.41
CA ALA A 122 -10.80 -1.47 -8.41
C ALA A 122 -11.41 -0.13 -8.86
N VAL A 123 -10.62 0.77 -9.46
CA VAL A 123 -11.10 2.05 -10.00
C VAL A 123 -12.07 1.84 -11.18
N CYS A 124 -11.79 0.90 -12.08
CA CYS A 124 -12.72 0.53 -13.16
C CYS A 124 -14.07 0.05 -12.61
N LEU A 125 -14.04 -0.82 -11.58
CA LEU A 125 -15.26 -1.30 -10.93
C LEU A 125 -16.04 -0.17 -10.25
N VAL A 126 -15.34 0.76 -9.61
CA VAL A 126 -15.95 1.95 -8.99
C VAL A 126 -16.65 2.82 -10.02
N PHE A 127 -16.00 3.14 -11.15
CA PHE A 127 -16.63 3.92 -12.20
C PHE A 127 -17.80 3.19 -12.85
N PHE A 128 -17.70 1.89 -13.07
CA PHE A 128 -18.80 1.07 -13.55
C PHE A 128 -20.01 1.11 -12.59
N LEU A 129 -19.77 0.93 -11.29
CA LEU A 129 -20.82 1.00 -10.28
C LEU A 129 -21.44 2.40 -10.18
N ALA A 130 -20.62 3.44 -10.31
CA ALA A 130 -21.11 4.82 -10.35
C ALA A 130 -22.03 5.07 -11.56
N GLU A 131 -21.68 4.56 -12.73
CA GLU A 131 -22.52 4.66 -13.94
C GLU A 131 -23.87 3.96 -13.80
N LEU A 132 -23.93 2.83 -13.08
CA LEU A 132 -25.21 2.15 -12.80
C LEU A 132 -26.15 3.00 -11.95
N THR A 133 -25.64 4.03 -11.25
CA THR A 133 -26.49 4.95 -10.48
C THR A 133 -27.09 6.06 -11.35
N ALA A 134 -26.52 6.32 -12.52
CA ALA A 134 -27.06 7.31 -13.45
C ALA A 134 -28.42 6.85 -14.04
N GLU A 135 -29.30 7.83 -14.34
CA GLU A 135 -30.60 7.55 -14.97
C GLU A 135 -30.51 7.22 -16.46
N ARG A 136 -29.32 7.35 -17.04
CA ARG A 136 -29.14 7.08 -18.47
C ARG A 136 -29.43 5.59 -18.75
N GLU A 137 -30.32 5.34 -19.70
CA GLU A 137 -30.47 4.01 -20.30
C GLU A 137 -29.23 3.72 -21.16
N GLN A 138 -28.22 3.14 -20.54
CA GLN A 138 -27.09 2.59 -21.29
C GLN A 138 -27.37 1.11 -21.57
N GLY A 139 -27.82 0.82 -22.79
CA GLY A 139 -27.80 -0.55 -23.31
C GLY A 139 -26.36 -0.99 -23.52
N GLY A 140 -25.92 -2.06 -22.85
CA GLY A 140 -24.63 -2.65 -23.13
C GLY A 140 -23.64 -2.78 -21.96
N TYR A 141 -24.12 -2.84 -20.70
CA TYR A 141 -23.26 -3.05 -19.53
C TYR A 141 -22.33 -4.26 -19.66
N LEU A 142 -22.82 -5.37 -20.22
CA LEU A 142 -21.96 -6.54 -20.47
C LEU A 142 -20.84 -6.22 -21.47
N ARG A 143 -21.14 -5.49 -22.55
CA ARG A 143 -20.16 -5.07 -23.53
C ARG A 143 -19.09 -4.18 -22.90
N GLN A 144 -19.48 -3.26 -22.01
CA GLN A 144 -18.54 -2.40 -21.30
C GLN A 144 -17.61 -3.21 -20.39
N ILE A 145 -18.15 -4.16 -19.62
CA ILE A 145 -17.33 -5.06 -18.78
C ILE A 145 -16.36 -5.85 -19.65
N LEU A 146 -16.82 -6.45 -20.74
CA LEU A 146 -15.98 -7.21 -21.66
C LEU A 146 -14.87 -6.32 -22.27
N TRP A 147 -15.20 -5.10 -22.67
CA TRP A 147 -14.21 -4.15 -23.18
C TRP A 147 -13.14 -3.81 -22.14
N MET A 148 -13.52 -3.58 -20.88
CA MET A 148 -12.56 -3.32 -19.80
C MET A 148 -11.64 -4.53 -19.57
N ILE A 149 -12.20 -5.75 -19.55
CA ILE A 149 -11.42 -6.99 -19.36
C ILE A 149 -10.47 -7.21 -20.55
N VAL A 150 -10.95 -7.13 -21.77
CA VAL A 150 -10.13 -7.34 -22.97
C VAL A 150 -9.02 -6.29 -23.06
N HIS A 151 -9.37 -5.02 -22.86
CA HIS A 151 -8.39 -3.93 -22.86
C HIS A 151 -7.28 -4.15 -21.80
N PHE A 152 -7.66 -4.43 -20.55
CA PHE A 152 -6.71 -4.74 -19.50
C PHE A 152 -5.83 -5.94 -19.87
N GLY A 153 -6.44 -7.03 -20.36
CA GLY A 153 -5.72 -8.22 -20.76
C GLY A 153 -4.70 -7.97 -21.87
N VAL A 154 -5.08 -7.22 -22.91
CA VAL A 154 -4.17 -6.86 -24.02
C VAL A 154 -3.00 -6.02 -23.51
N VAL A 155 -3.26 -4.96 -22.74
CA VAL A 155 -2.20 -4.10 -22.21
C VAL A 155 -1.28 -4.86 -21.26
N TYR A 156 -1.85 -5.72 -20.39
CA TYR A 156 -1.08 -6.55 -19.46
C TYR A 156 -0.18 -7.55 -20.20
N LEU A 157 -0.67 -8.19 -21.25
CA LEU A 157 0.14 -9.09 -22.09
C LEU A 157 1.26 -8.33 -22.82
N CYS A 158 0.98 -7.16 -23.36
CA CYS A 158 2.01 -6.29 -23.98
C CYS A 158 3.07 -5.89 -22.93
N TYR A 159 2.63 -5.53 -21.73
CA TYR A 159 3.51 -5.19 -20.62
C TYR A 159 4.38 -6.39 -20.22
N HIS A 160 3.79 -7.55 -20.03
CA HIS A 160 4.50 -8.77 -19.65
C HIS A 160 5.52 -9.18 -20.72
N TRP A 161 5.14 -9.10 -22.02
CA TRP A 161 6.05 -9.34 -23.14
C TRP A 161 7.23 -8.36 -23.11
N TYR A 162 6.97 -7.08 -22.89
CA TYR A 162 8.03 -6.07 -22.79
C TYR A 162 8.99 -6.39 -21.63
N MET A 163 8.47 -6.67 -20.46
CA MET A 163 9.27 -7.01 -19.28
C MET A 163 10.13 -8.25 -19.52
N SER A 164 9.58 -9.33 -20.07
CA SER A 164 10.30 -10.57 -20.31
C SER A 164 11.34 -10.45 -21.42
N THR A 165 11.20 -9.49 -22.36
CA THR A 165 12.10 -9.35 -23.50
C THR A 165 13.26 -8.38 -23.21
N PHE A 166 12.99 -7.29 -22.50
CA PHE A 166 13.94 -6.17 -22.35
C PHE A 166 14.49 -6.02 -20.93
N LEU A 167 13.92 -6.67 -19.93
CA LEU A 167 14.36 -6.58 -18.55
C LEU A 167 14.77 -7.96 -18.02
N VAL A 168 15.87 -8.00 -17.30
CA VAL A 168 16.32 -9.21 -16.60
C VAL A 168 15.42 -9.41 -15.38
N SER A 169 14.87 -10.63 -15.23
CA SER A 169 14.16 -11.00 -14.00
C SER A 169 15.11 -10.87 -12.82
N SER A 170 14.68 -10.27 -11.75
CA SER A 170 15.44 -10.29 -10.50
C SER A 170 14.99 -11.49 -9.66
N ASP A 171 15.95 -12.16 -9.02
CA ASP A 171 15.69 -13.27 -8.06
C ASP A 171 14.68 -12.85 -6.99
N TYR A 172 14.64 -11.55 -6.66
CA TYR A 172 13.65 -10.98 -5.75
C TYR A 172 12.21 -11.12 -6.25
N MET A 173 11.95 -10.88 -7.54
CA MET A 173 10.60 -11.02 -8.11
C MET A 173 10.15 -12.48 -8.11
N ASP A 174 11.05 -13.39 -8.44
CA ASP A 174 10.76 -14.83 -8.46
C ASP A 174 10.53 -15.36 -7.03
N SER A 175 11.24 -14.83 -6.04
CA SER A 175 11.03 -15.17 -4.62
C SER A 175 9.68 -14.75 -4.06
N GLN A 176 9.01 -13.77 -4.68
CA GLN A 176 7.68 -13.30 -4.27
C GLN A 176 6.54 -14.18 -4.83
N MET A 177 6.80 -15.06 -5.80
CA MET A 177 5.80 -15.96 -6.37
C MET A 177 5.69 -17.26 -5.55
N GLY A 178 4.53 -17.45 -4.91
CA GLY A 178 4.23 -18.68 -4.16
C GLY A 178 3.83 -19.86 -5.07
N TRP A 179 3.13 -19.57 -6.18
CA TRP A 179 2.74 -20.62 -7.14
C TRP A 179 3.96 -21.27 -7.78
N GLY A 180 4.01 -22.60 -7.70
CA GLY A 180 5.17 -23.38 -8.17
C GLY A 180 6.28 -23.58 -7.12
N ARG A 181 6.41 -22.66 -6.14
CA ARG A 181 7.33 -22.78 -5.00
C ARG A 181 6.67 -23.42 -3.79
N LEU A 182 5.44 -23.02 -3.48
CA LEU A 182 4.63 -23.59 -2.40
C LEU A 182 3.61 -24.60 -2.94
N PRO A 183 3.17 -25.55 -2.11
CA PRO A 183 2.04 -26.41 -2.46
C PRO A 183 0.79 -25.56 -2.76
N ALA A 184 0.02 -25.93 -3.80
CA ALA A 184 -1.18 -25.17 -4.21
C ALA A 184 -2.17 -24.94 -3.06
N LEU A 185 -2.31 -25.91 -2.14
CA LEU A 185 -3.15 -25.76 -0.95
C LEU A 185 -2.65 -24.66 -0.01
N ALA A 186 -1.34 -24.44 0.10
CA ALA A 186 -0.77 -23.34 0.89
C ALA A 186 -1.09 -22.00 0.25
N CYS A 187 -0.98 -21.88 -1.08
CA CYS A 187 -1.37 -20.66 -1.80
C CYS A 187 -2.87 -20.34 -1.60
N ILE A 188 -3.75 -21.33 -1.66
CA ILE A 188 -5.19 -21.15 -1.37
C ILE A 188 -5.42 -20.73 0.08
N LYS A 189 -4.71 -21.35 1.04
CA LYS A 189 -4.78 -20.96 2.45
C LYS A 189 -4.34 -19.51 2.66
N ASN A 190 -3.32 -19.02 1.95
CA ASN A 190 -2.88 -17.63 1.99
C ASN A 190 -3.98 -16.67 1.54
N VAL A 191 -4.73 -16.99 0.48
CA VAL A 191 -5.88 -16.19 0.02
C VAL A 191 -6.99 -16.17 1.09
N LEU A 192 -7.34 -17.32 1.66
CA LEU A 192 -8.36 -17.42 2.71
C LEU A 192 -7.93 -16.70 3.99
N ARG A 193 -6.66 -16.80 4.37
CA ARG A 193 -6.10 -16.07 5.51
C ARG A 193 -6.12 -14.56 5.29
N THR A 194 -5.78 -14.11 4.07
CA THR A 194 -5.90 -12.70 3.69
C THR A 194 -7.35 -12.22 3.79
N LEU A 195 -8.31 -12.98 3.27
CA LEU A 195 -9.74 -12.66 3.39
C LEU A 195 -10.17 -12.55 4.85
N LYS A 196 -9.81 -13.54 5.68
CA LYS A 196 -10.08 -13.52 7.13
C LYS A 196 -9.52 -12.26 7.79
N ASN A 197 -8.25 -11.95 7.53
CA ASN A 197 -7.57 -10.80 8.12
C ASN A 197 -8.21 -9.47 7.70
N LEU A 198 -8.61 -9.33 6.43
CA LEU A 198 -9.32 -8.15 5.93
C LEU A 198 -10.70 -7.98 6.55
N LEU A 199 -11.46 -9.07 6.71
CA LEU A 199 -12.82 -9.02 7.29
C LEU A 199 -12.80 -8.74 8.80
N LEU A 200 -11.87 -9.36 9.53
CA LEU A 200 -11.78 -9.26 10.98
C LEU A 200 -10.86 -8.12 11.44
N GLY A 201 -10.13 -7.49 10.54
CA GLY A 201 -9.19 -6.42 10.88
C GLY A 201 -7.98 -6.92 11.67
N HIS A 202 -7.45 -8.11 11.37
CA HIS A 202 -6.24 -8.64 11.99
C HIS A 202 -4.97 -8.29 11.21
N GLY A 203 -3.85 -8.21 11.93
CA GLY A 203 -2.52 -7.93 11.38
C GLY A 203 -2.32 -6.44 11.01
N PRO A 204 -1.32 -6.10 10.20
CA PRO A 204 -1.02 -4.73 9.79
C PRO A 204 -2.13 -4.07 8.97
N ARG A 205 -3.12 -4.84 8.54
CA ARG A 205 -4.34 -4.39 7.85
C ARG A 205 -5.47 -4.02 8.81
N ASN A 206 -5.19 -3.97 10.08
CA ASN A 206 -6.10 -3.51 11.12
C ASN A 206 -6.63 -2.11 10.75
N PHE A 207 -7.85 -1.82 11.15
CA PHE A 207 -8.48 -0.52 10.96
C PHE A 207 -8.79 -0.15 9.50
N SER A 208 -8.85 -1.12 8.59
CA SER A 208 -9.44 -0.86 7.29
C SER A 208 -10.96 -0.84 7.38
N PHE A 209 -11.58 0.05 6.64
CA PHE A 209 -13.05 0.09 6.54
C PHE A 209 -13.64 -1.15 5.85
N TYR A 210 -12.82 -2.02 5.29
CA TYR A 210 -13.28 -3.12 4.45
C TYR A 210 -14.27 -4.06 5.14
N GLY A 211 -13.96 -4.53 6.34
CA GLY A 211 -14.87 -5.39 7.10
C GLY A 211 -16.20 -4.69 7.43
N CYS A 212 -16.14 -3.45 7.91
CA CYS A 212 -17.32 -2.63 8.13
C CYS A 212 -18.11 -2.40 6.83
N GLY A 213 -17.42 -2.14 5.72
CA GLY A 213 -18.04 -1.97 4.40
C GLY A 213 -18.80 -3.21 3.94
N VAL A 214 -18.25 -4.42 4.17
CA VAL A 214 -18.95 -5.68 3.88
C VAL A 214 -20.18 -5.86 4.77
N VAL A 215 -20.08 -5.55 6.07
CA VAL A 215 -21.24 -5.59 6.98
C VAL A 215 -22.33 -4.63 6.51
N LEU A 216 -21.98 -3.39 6.14
CA LEU A 216 -22.93 -2.42 5.60
C LEU A 216 -23.56 -2.89 4.29
N LEU A 217 -22.84 -3.61 3.43
CA LEU A 217 -23.42 -4.25 2.25
C LEU A 217 -24.47 -5.31 2.61
N LEU A 218 -24.22 -6.10 3.65
CA LEU A 218 -25.22 -7.08 4.12
C LEU A 218 -26.48 -6.38 4.66
N VAL A 219 -26.33 -5.26 5.36
CA VAL A 219 -27.43 -4.40 5.81
C VAL A 219 -28.21 -3.86 4.61
N LEU A 220 -27.54 -3.39 3.57
CA LEU A 220 -28.18 -2.92 2.34
C LEU A 220 -28.92 -4.07 1.66
N ALA A 221 -28.32 -5.24 1.51
CA ALA A 221 -28.93 -6.42 0.91
C ALA A 221 -30.18 -6.84 1.67
N GLY A 222 -30.13 -6.89 3.02
CA GLY A 222 -31.29 -7.16 3.87
C GLY A 222 -32.43 -6.14 3.67
N SER A 223 -32.07 -4.83 3.59
CA SER A 223 -33.03 -3.75 3.34
C SER A 223 -33.69 -3.88 1.96
N VAL A 224 -32.89 -4.20 0.92
CA VAL A 224 -33.41 -4.46 -0.44
C VAL A 224 -34.37 -5.67 -0.47
N LEU A 225 -34.01 -6.76 0.21
CA LEU A 225 -34.88 -7.95 0.30
C LEU A 225 -36.18 -7.65 1.02
N ALA A 226 -36.14 -6.89 2.11
CA ALA A 226 -37.33 -6.46 2.85
C ALA A 226 -38.25 -5.60 1.98
N CYS A 227 -37.70 -4.63 1.24
CA CYS A 227 -38.47 -3.77 0.33
C CYS A 227 -39.00 -4.54 -0.89
N ARG A 228 -38.26 -5.55 -1.39
CA ARG A 228 -38.68 -6.38 -2.51
C ARG A 228 -39.96 -7.18 -2.17
N LYS A 229 -40.06 -7.70 -0.95
CA LYS A 229 -41.27 -8.40 -0.48
C LYS A 229 -42.51 -7.51 -0.54
N LYS A 230 -42.35 -6.19 -0.38
CA LYS A 230 -43.40 -5.18 -0.46
C LYS A 230 -43.62 -4.61 -1.88
N GLN A 231 -42.89 -5.12 -2.90
CA GLN A 231 -42.90 -4.61 -4.29
C GLN A 231 -42.53 -3.12 -4.44
N GLU A 232 -41.70 -2.60 -3.56
CA GLU A 232 -41.41 -1.17 -3.45
C GLU A 232 -39.97 -0.80 -3.85
N LEU A 233 -39.33 -1.56 -4.74
CA LEU A 233 -37.93 -1.22 -5.14
C LEU A 233 -37.93 -0.09 -6.17
N PRO A 234 -37.13 0.97 -5.93
CA PRO A 234 -37.02 2.09 -6.86
C PRO A 234 -36.07 1.80 -8.04
N TRP A 235 -35.49 0.60 -8.12
CA TRP A 235 -34.44 0.27 -9.09
C TRP A 235 -34.84 -0.81 -10.07
N GLU A 236 -34.37 -0.68 -11.31
CA GLU A 236 -34.60 -1.70 -12.35
C GLU A 236 -33.88 -3.01 -12.01
N LYS A 237 -34.52 -4.15 -12.27
CA LYS A 237 -33.95 -5.48 -12.01
C LYS A 237 -32.65 -5.72 -12.72
N LYS A 238 -32.46 -5.16 -13.93
CA LYS A 238 -31.22 -5.25 -14.72
C LYS A 238 -30.06 -4.53 -14.01
N LYS A 239 -30.26 -3.30 -13.56
CA LYS A 239 -29.27 -2.52 -12.81
C LYS A 239 -28.88 -3.21 -11.50
N ILE A 240 -29.82 -3.82 -10.79
CA ILE A 240 -29.53 -4.59 -9.57
C ILE A 240 -28.57 -5.76 -9.85
N ARG A 241 -28.80 -6.53 -10.94
CA ARG A 241 -27.90 -7.66 -11.28
C ARG A 241 -26.48 -7.20 -11.54
N TYR A 242 -26.28 -6.15 -12.34
CA TYR A 242 -24.95 -5.63 -12.65
C TYR A 242 -24.31 -4.95 -11.43
N SER A 243 -25.11 -4.30 -10.56
CA SER A 243 -24.59 -3.78 -9.28
C SER A 243 -24.08 -4.90 -8.38
N LEU A 244 -24.80 -6.02 -8.27
CA LEU A 244 -24.36 -7.17 -7.49
C LEU A 244 -23.04 -7.75 -8.04
N LEU A 245 -22.94 -7.89 -9.37
CA LEU A 245 -21.70 -8.36 -10.01
C LEU A 245 -20.52 -7.40 -9.77
N GLY A 246 -20.72 -6.10 -9.97
CA GLY A 246 -19.70 -5.08 -9.71
C GLY A 246 -19.29 -5.00 -8.25
N LEU A 247 -20.24 -5.10 -7.31
CA LEU A 247 -19.95 -5.11 -5.87
C LEU A 247 -19.20 -6.38 -5.45
N ALA A 248 -19.55 -7.55 -5.99
CA ALA A 248 -18.81 -8.79 -5.75
C ALA A 248 -17.37 -8.65 -6.26
N GLY A 249 -17.18 -8.13 -7.49
CA GLY A 249 -15.85 -7.83 -8.02
C GLY A 249 -15.07 -6.86 -7.14
N LEU A 250 -15.71 -5.80 -6.65
CA LEU A 250 -15.05 -4.79 -5.79
C LEU A 250 -14.66 -5.36 -4.42
N VAL A 251 -15.50 -6.20 -3.83
CA VAL A 251 -15.20 -6.92 -2.57
C VAL A 251 -14.06 -7.92 -2.78
N LEU A 252 -13.94 -8.53 -3.95
CA LEU A 252 -12.86 -9.49 -4.23
C LEU A 252 -11.56 -8.80 -4.69
N ALA A 253 -11.62 -7.55 -5.16
CA ALA A 253 -10.45 -6.83 -5.71
C ALA A 253 -9.23 -6.81 -4.76
N PRO A 254 -9.34 -6.60 -3.43
CA PRO A 254 -8.20 -6.65 -2.52
C PRO A 254 -7.52 -8.01 -2.41
N LEU A 255 -8.19 -9.10 -2.85
CA LEU A 255 -7.64 -10.46 -2.83
C LEU A 255 -6.89 -10.82 -4.12
N LEU A 256 -7.09 -10.07 -5.20
CA LEU A 256 -6.57 -10.42 -6.52
C LEU A 256 -5.06 -10.55 -6.56
N LEU A 257 -4.33 -9.66 -5.87
CA LEU A 257 -2.87 -9.72 -5.86
C LEU A 257 -2.37 -10.95 -5.08
N THR A 258 -2.95 -11.23 -3.90
CA THR A 258 -2.64 -12.45 -3.14
C THR A 258 -2.99 -13.71 -3.94
N ALA A 259 -4.12 -13.72 -4.65
CA ALA A 259 -4.52 -14.85 -5.50
C ALA A 259 -3.57 -15.03 -6.69
N TYR A 260 -3.10 -13.93 -7.28
CA TYR A 260 -2.13 -13.96 -8.38
C TYR A 260 -0.76 -14.48 -7.91
N MET A 261 -0.27 -14.01 -6.78
CA MET A 261 1.06 -14.36 -6.27
C MET A 261 1.08 -15.69 -5.51
N GLY A 262 -0.03 -16.13 -4.93
CA GLY A 262 -0.09 -17.31 -4.05
C GLY A 262 0.56 -17.10 -2.68
N GLU A 263 1.09 -15.89 -2.41
CA GLU A 263 1.73 -15.47 -1.18
C GLU A 263 0.96 -14.36 -0.48
N MET A 264 1.15 -14.21 0.82
CA MET A 264 0.63 -13.06 1.53
C MET A 264 1.43 -11.82 1.16
N ILE A 265 0.77 -10.87 0.53
CA ILE A 265 1.42 -9.64 0.07
C ILE A 265 1.61 -8.63 1.20
N VAL A 266 2.69 -7.84 1.09
CA VAL A 266 3.00 -6.74 2.01
C VAL A 266 1.88 -5.69 2.01
N THR A 267 1.67 -5.04 3.15
CA THR A 267 0.55 -4.10 3.36
C THR A 267 0.55 -2.96 2.35
N ARG A 268 1.71 -2.40 2.01
CA ARG A 268 1.84 -1.30 1.03
C ARG A 268 1.30 -1.64 -0.36
N SER A 269 1.26 -2.91 -0.74
CA SER A 269 0.77 -3.36 -2.05
C SER A 269 -0.74 -3.57 -2.13
N GLN A 270 -1.48 -3.34 -1.03
CA GLN A 270 -2.93 -3.51 -0.94
C GLN A 270 -3.72 -2.32 -1.53
N PHE A 271 -3.34 -1.82 -2.68
CA PHE A 271 -3.91 -0.60 -3.28
C PHE A 271 -5.40 -0.66 -3.61
N ALA A 272 -5.96 -1.85 -3.84
CA ALA A 272 -7.40 -1.98 -4.06
C ALA A 272 -8.22 -1.77 -2.77
N LEU A 273 -7.61 -1.97 -1.60
CA LEU A 273 -8.30 -1.93 -0.31
C LEU A 273 -8.88 -0.54 0.03
N PRO A 274 -8.10 0.57 -0.07
CA PRO A 274 -8.63 1.92 0.15
C PRO A 274 -9.78 2.28 -0.80
N VAL A 275 -9.65 1.92 -2.07
CA VAL A 275 -10.66 2.19 -3.11
C VAL A 275 -11.94 1.44 -2.81
N ALA A 276 -11.85 0.12 -2.55
CA ALA A 276 -12.99 -0.73 -2.26
C ALA A 276 -13.70 -0.29 -0.99
N GLY A 277 -12.97 -0.13 0.12
CA GLY A 277 -13.55 0.27 1.41
C GLY A 277 -14.24 1.62 1.35
N ALA A 278 -13.59 2.63 0.78
CA ALA A 278 -14.14 3.98 0.67
C ALA A 278 -15.41 4.01 -0.21
N PHE A 279 -15.38 3.32 -1.34
CA PHE A 279 -16.54 3.27 -2.23
C PHE A 279 -17.71 2.51 -1.61
N LEU A 280 -17.47 1.40 -0.93
CA LEU A 280 -18.50 0.65 -0.21
C LEU A 280 -19.22 1.52 0.82
N GLY A 281 -18.46 2.28 1.63
CA GLY A 281 -19.02 3.20 2.63
C GLY A 281 -19.95 4.26 2.01
N MET A 282 -19.48 4.91 0.96
CA MET A 282 -20.26 5.92 0.24
C MET A 282 -21.48 5.30 -0.46
N TYR A 283 -21.27 4.24 -1.24
CA TYR A 283 -22.30 3.60 -2.06
C TYR A 283 -23.45 3.07 -1.22
N VAL A 284 -23.15 2.35 -0.13
CA VAL A 284 -24.17 1.82 0.76
C VAL A 284 -24.98 2.94 1.40
N THR A 285 -24.31 3.99 1.89
CA THR A 285 -25.00 5.13 2.51
C THR A 285 -25.92 5.84 1.53
N GLU A 286 -25.49 6.00 0.27
CA GLU A 286 -26.30 6.62 -0.79
C GLU A 286 -27.51 5.74 -1.12
N ARG A 287 -27.32 4.43 -1.31
CA ARG A 287 -28.40 3.50 -1.63
C ARG A 287 -29.40 3.32 -0.50
N LEU A 288 -28.97 3.30 0.75
CA LEU A 288 -29.87 3.29 1.90
C LEU A 288 -30.69 4.57 1.96
N ALA A 289 -30.08 5.73 1.69
CA ALA A 289 -30.81 7.00 1.67
C ALA A 289 -31.88 7.02 0.58
N GLU A 290 -31.57 6.57 -0.64
CA GLU A 290 -32.55 6.45 -1.74
C GLU A 290 -33.70 5.48 -1.37
N LEU A 291 -33.35 4.34 -0.78
CA LEU A 291 -34.32 3.29 -0.44
C LEU A 291 -35.35 3.76 0.60
N TRP A 292 -34.92 4.56 1.57
CA TRP A 292 -35.73 5.04 2.69
C TRP A 292 -36.27 6.47 2.49
N ASN A 293 -35.96 7.12 1.37
CA ASN A 293 -36.44 8.47 1.09
C ASN A 293 -37.97 8.45 0.87
N GLY A 294 -38.68 9.25 1.69
CA GLY A 294 -40.14 9.35 1.61
C GLY A 294 -40.93 8.21 2.29
N ARG A 295 -40.27 7.21 2.88
CA ARG A 295 -40.86 6.09 3.61
C ARG A 295 -40.81 6.30 5.12
N ASP A 296 -41.07 5.26 5.89
CA ASP A 296 -41.05 5.31 7.35
C ASP A 296 -39.87 6.12 7.89
N ARG A 297 -40.17 7.39 8.28
CA ARG A 297 -39.17 8.34 8.73
C ARG A 297 -38.43 7.90 9.98
N GLY A 298 -39.02 7.00 10.78
CA GLY A 298 -38.40 6.51 12.01
C GLY A 298 -37.24 5.54 11.72
N THR A 299 -37.54 4.38 11.14
CA THR A 299 -36.54 3.30 10.95
C THR A 299 -35.45 3.67 9.97
N GLY A 300 -35.81 4.28 8.83
CA GLY A 300 -34.82 4.68 7.82
C GLY A 300 -33.85 5.78 8.32
N TYR A 301 -34.38 6.73 9.08
CA TYR A 301 -33.55 7.78 9.68
C TYR A 301 -32.52 7.22 10.66
N TRP A 302 -32.95 6.36 11.59
CA TRP A 302 -32.05 5.76 12.57
C TRP A 302 -30.99 4.87 11.91
N LEU A 303 -31.36 4.08 10.90
CA LEU A 303 -30.41 3.27 10.15
C LEU A 303 -29.32 4.11 9.48
N LEU A 304 -29.72 5.18 8.80
CA LEU A 304 -28.77 6.11 8.17
C LEU A 304 -27.89 6.84 9.20
N LEU A 305 -28.46 7.23 10.33
CA LEU A 305 -27.70 7.86 11.40
C LEU A 305 -26.63 6.88 11.94
N VAL A 306 -27.01 5.65 12.26
CA VAL A 306 -26.08 4.61 12.73
C VAL A 306 -24.97 4.37 11.69
N CYS A 307 -25.30 4.21 10.41
CA CYS A 307 -24.32 4.04 9.35
C CYS A 307 -23.32 5.20 9.30
N ARG A 308 -23.78 6.45 9.41
CA ARG A 308 -22.93 7.64 9.41
C ARG A 308 -22.04 7.69 10.65
N LEU A 309 -22.58 7.37 11.82
CA LEU A 309 -21.79 7.33 13.07
C LEU A 309 -20.70 6.25 12.99
N CYS A 310 -21.02 5.06 12.45
CA CYS A 310 -20.04 4.01 12.21
C CYS A 310 -18.92 4.48 11.26
N ILE A 311 -19.28 5.16 10.17
CA ILE A 311 -18.29 5.71 9.22
C ILE A 311 -17.41 6.76 9.89
N CYS A 312 -17.98 7.70 10.65
CA CYS A 312 -17.22 8.71 11.39
C CYS A 312 -16.27 8.04 12.41
N LEU A 313 -16.74 7.02 13.11
CA LEU A 313 -15.91 6.27 14.04
C LEU A 313 -14.74 5.58 13.32
N VAL A 314 -14.98 4.94 12.19
CA VAL A 314 -13.91 4.30 11.41
C VAL A 314 -12.90 5.32 10.93
N ILE A 315 -13.33 6.49 10.42
CA ILE A 315 -12.43 7.57 10.01
C ILE A 315 -11.57 8.03 11.20
N ALA A 316 -12.18 8.24 12.37
CA ALA A 316 -11.46 8.65 13.56
C ALA A 316 -10.43 7.58 14.01
N VAL A 317 -10.81 6.29 13.97
CA VAL A 317 -9.92 5.17 14.32
C VAL A 317 -8.77 5.05 13.33
N GLN A 318 -9.04 5.15 12.01
CA GLN A 318 -8.00 5.13 10.97
C GLN A 318 -7.00 6.29 11.17
N THR A 319 -7.53 7.53 11.31
CA THR A 319 -6.68 8.71 11.54
C THR A 319 -5.85 8.60 12.83
N GLY A 320 -6.45 8.09 13.92
CA GLY A 320 -5.73 7.86 15.17
C GLY A 320 -4.63 6.80 15.04
N TYR A 321 -4.88 5.76 14.24
CA TYR A 321 -3.88 4.74 13.95
C TYR A 321 -2.73 5.30 13.10
N ASP A 322 -3.03 6.06 12.04
CA ASP A 322 -2.03 6.68 11.17
C ASP A 322 -1.15 7.65 11.94
N LEU A 323 -1.75 8.47 12.81
CA LEU A 323 -1.02 9.37 13.70
C LEU A 323 -0.09 8.58 14.64
N ARG A 324 -0.59 7.47 15.19
CA ARG A 324 0.21 6.60 16.06
C ARG A 324 1.41 5.99 15.32
N LEU A 325 1.24 5.57 14.06
CA LEU A 325 2.34 5.09 13.23
C LEU A 325 3.37 6.19 12.97
N ALA A 326 2.91 7.39 12.60
CA ALA A 326 3.78 8.53 12.33
C ALA A 326 4.61 8.93 13.58
N VAL A 327 3.98 8.98 14.75
CA VAL A 327 4.70 9.30 16.01
C VAL A 327 5.64 8.16 16.42
N THR A 328 5.26 6.89 16.20
CA THR A 328 6.17 5.76 16.43
C THR A 328 7.44 5.87 15.60
N ASP A 329 7.29 6.22 14.31
CA ASP A 329 8.44 6.37 13.43
C ASP A 329 9.30 7.59 13.76
N GLU A 330 8.68 8.69 14.18
CA GLU A 330 9.40 9.88 14.63
C GLU A 330 10.28 9.58 15.87
N ILE A 331 9.75 8.86 16.86
CA ILE A 331 10.53 8.48 18.04
C ILE A 331 11.69 7.56 17.63
N ARG A 332 11.40 6.53 16.84
CA ARG A 332 12.41 5.63 16.28
C ARG A 332 13.50 6.39 15.52
N CYS A 333 13.11 7.34 14.66
CA CYS A 333 14.03 8.13 13.85
C CYS A 333 14.97 8.96 14.74
N ARG A 334 14.44 9.64 15.76
CA ARG A 334 15.24 10.43 16.70
C ARG A 334 16.26 9.58 17.47
N GLU A 335 15.88 8.37 17.85
CA GLU A 335 16.84 7.46 18.51
C GLU A 335 17.94 7.01 17.54
N ASP A 336 17.58 6.66 16.30
CA ASP A 336 18.58 6.30 15.29
C ASP A 336 19.51 7.48 14.96
N GLU A 337 19.00 8.71 14.97
CA GLU A 337 19.82 9.93 14.85
C GLU A 337 20.80 10.09 16.01
N GLN A 338 20.35 9.88 17.26
CA GLN A 338 21.21 9.94 18.44
C GLN A 338 22.29 8.85 18.41
N LYS A 339 21.91 7.60 18.06
CA LYS A 339 22.87 6.50 17.86
C LYS A 339 23.90 6.84 16.79
N THR A 340 23.47 7.46 15.70
CA THR A 340 24.36 7.88 14.62
C THR A 340 25.36 8.94 15.06
N GLN A 341 24.94 9.93 15.85
CA GLN A 341 25.86 10.92 16.40
C GLN A 341 26.90 10.28 17.31
N GLN A 342 26.48 9.42 18.25
CA GLN A 342 27.37 8.67 19.12
C GLN A 342 28.33 7.77 18.32
N LEU A 343 27.85 7.13 17.26
CA LEU A 343 28.67 6.31 16.37
C LEU A 343 29.78 7.13 15.73
N LEU A 344 29.46 8.28 15.15
CA LEU A 344 30.44 9.14 14.51
C LEU A 344 31.47 9.68 15.51
N GLU A 345 31.07 10.01 16.74
CA GLU A 345 31.97 10.41 17.82
C GLU A 345 32.93 9.26 18.19
N ARG A 346 32.47 8.03 18.29
CA ARG A 346 33.28 6.85 18.58
C ARG A 346 34.23 6.52 17.46
N LEU A 347 33.77 6.61 16.21
CA LEU A 347 34.59 6.39 15.03
C LEU A 347 35.71 7.46 14.95
N ALA A 348 35.42 8.73 15.16
CA ALA A 348 36.39 9.81 15.15
C ALA A 348 37.45 9.69 16.29
N GLY A 349 37.06 9.15 17.44
CA GLY A 349 37.95 8.91 18.59
C GLY A 349 38.89 7.71 18.39
N ALA A 350 38.53 6.76 17.56
CA ALA A 350 39.31 5.53 17.40
C ALA A 350 40.53 5.66 16.50
N ASP A 351 40.55 6.57 15.50
CA ASP A 351 41.67 6.62 14.53
C ASP A 351 41.92 7.98 13.82
N GLY A 352 41.62 9.11 14.43
CA GLY A 352 42.11 10.40 13.95
C GLY A 352 41.76 10.82 12.51
N GLY A 353 40.76 10.24 11.86
CA GLY A 353 40.22 10.72 10.58
C GLY A 353 40.49 9.84 9.33
N GLU A 354 41.23 8.76 9.42
CA GLU A 354 41.48 7.83 8.30
C GLU A 354 40.38 6.75 8.15
N LEU A 355 39.46 6.62 9.11
CA LEU A 355 38.41 5.63 9.22
C LEU A 355 37.42 5.56 8.03
N LEU A 356 37.23 6.66 7.33
CA LEU A 356 36.33 6.71 6.14
C LEU A 356 36.89 5.95 4.93
N GLN A 357 38.13 5.46 4.99
CA GLN A 357 38.77 4.70 3.93
C GLN A 357 38.61 3.18 4.07
N LEU A 358 38.37 2.68 5.30
CA LEU A 358 38.16 1.26 5.56
C LEU A 358 36.67 0.90 5.50
N PRO A 359 36.33 -0.32 5.05
CA PRO A 359 34.96 -0.77 5.14
C PRO A 359 34.53 -0.96 6.59
N VAL A 360 33.31 -0.54 6.92
CA VAL A 360 32.71 -0.69 8.27
C VAL A 360 31.78 -1.88 8.29
N VAL A 361 31.90 -2.74 9.30
CA VAL A 361 31.07 -3.91 9.51
C VAL A 361 30.37 -3.80 10.87
N PHE A 362 29.06 -3.75 10.86
CA PHE A 362 28.24 -3.78 12.07
C PHE A 362 27.83 -5.22 12.38
N VAL A 363 28.04 -5.66 13.60
CA VAL A 363 27.72 -7.02 14.07
C VAL A 363 26.67 -6.95 15.18
N GLY A 364 25.61 -7.76 15.03
CA GLY A 364 24.49 -7.73 15.96
C GLY A 364 23.41 -6.74 15.53
N TYR A 365 22.55 -6.32 16.46
CA TYR A 365 21.45 -5.39 16.22
C TYR A 365 21.14 -4.53 17.44
N GLN A 366 20.50 -3.39 17.20
CA GLN A 366 19.87 -2.61 18.27
C GLN A 366 18.46 -2.22 17.87
N GLU A 367 17.52 -2.43 18.76
CA GLU A 367 16.14 -1.96 18.58
C GLU A 367 15.99 -0.51 19.08
N ALA A 368 14.91 0.15 18.63
CA ALA A 368 14.49 1.40 19.24
C ALA A 368 13.76 1.13 20.56
N ASP A 369 14.07 1.91 21.60
CA ASP A 369 13.36 1.89 22.88
C ASP A 369 12.04 2.66 22.76
N LEU A 370 11.01 1.95 22.34
CA LEU A 370 9.70 2.53 22.06
C LEU A 370 8.78 2.43 23.28
N PRO A 371 8.10 3.52 23.67
CA PRO A 371 7.04 3.45 24.67
C PRO A 371 5.99 2.39 24.34
N GLU A 372 5.36 1.78 25.36
CA GLU A 372 4.35 0.71 25.17
C GLU A 372 3.16 1.11 24.28
N TRP A 373 2.81 2.39 24.24
CA TRP A 373 1.75 2.89 23.39
C TRP A 373 2.15 3.02 21.92
N CYS A 374 3.43 2.98 21.57
CA CYS A 374 3.91 2.92 20.20
C CYS A 374 3.52 1.59 19.54
N ARG A 375 3.41 1.61 18.21
CA ARG A 375 2.99 0.43 17.47
C ARG A 375 4.06 -0.01 16.48
N ARG A 376 4.74 -1.12 16.78
CA ARG A 376 5.54 -1.82 15.77
C ARG A 376 4.64 -2.53 14.77
N THR A 377 5.00 -2.49 13.51
CA THR A 377 4.31 -3.19 12.42
C THR A 377 5.36 -3.84 11.50
N GLU A 378 4.94 -4.36 10.33
CA GLU A 378 5.89 -4.91 9.35
C GLU A 378 6.99 -3.92 8.92
N MET A 379 6.79 -2.61 9.11
CA MET A 379 7.71 -1.56 8.65
C MET A 379 7.99 -0.49 9.70
N TYR A 380 7.00 -0.06 10.46
CA TYR A 380 7.12 1.02 11.43
C TYR A 380 7.70 0.54 12.76
N GLY A 381 8.53 1.37 13.38
CA GLY A 381 9.07 1.13 14.71
C GLY A 381 10.31 0.24 14.75
N TRP A 382 10.90 -0.12 13.62
CA TRP A 382 12.14 -0.87 13.52
C TRP A 382 13.32 0.07 13.28
N SER A 383 14.31 0.00 14.17
CA SER A 383 15.56 0.75 14.02
C SER A 383 16.34 0.30 12.78
N PHE A 384 16.98 1.23 12.07
CA PHE A 384 17.93 0.89 11.01
C PHE A 384 19.15 0.12 11.55
N TYR A 385 19.42 0.22 12.85
CA TYR A 385 20.45 -0.54 13.54
C TYR A 385 20.09 -2.01 13.81
N GLY A 386 18.86 -2.43 13.44
CA GLY A 386 18.42 -3.82 13.54
C GLY A 386 17.76 -4.35 12.27
N TRP A 387 17.55 -3.49 11.28
CA TRP A 387 16.89 -3.91 10.04
C TRP A 387 17.81 -4.81 9.20
N ASP A 388 17.27 -5.86 8.61
CA ASP A 388 17.96 -6.88 7.83
C ASP A 388 18.95 -7.78 8.63
N TYR A 389 19.02 -7.61 9.96
CA TYR A 389 19.75 -8.54 10.83
C TYR A 389 18.99 -9.88 10.93
N SER A 390 19.73 -10.97 10.95
CA SER A 390 19.27 -12.28 11.40
C SER A 390 20.43 -13.08 12.00
N MET A 391 20.12 -14.17 12.71
CA MET A 391 21.19 -15.06 13.24
C MET A 391 22.05 -15.65 12.11
N GLU A 392 21.48 -15.88 10.92
CA GLU A 392 22.17 -16.39 9.74
C GLU A 392 22.95 -15.28 9.02
N ASN A 393 22.58 -14.02 9.23
CA ASN A 393 23.27 -12.85 8.69
C ASN A 393 23.50 -11.80 9.79
N PRO A 394 24.49 -12.04 10.70
CA PRO A 394 24.77 -11.16 11.84
C PRO A 394 25.23 -9.75 11.45
N THR A 395 25.68 -9.56 10.21
CA THR A 395 26.15 -8.28 9.67
C THR A 395 25.11 -7.60 8.77
N GLY A 396 23.89 -8.12 8.72
CA GLY A 396 22.84 -7.68 7.79
C GLY A 396 22.42 -6.21 7.95
N ALA A 397 22.52 -5.65 9.17
CA ALA A 397 22.19 -4.26 9.44
C ALA A 397 23.18 -3.26 8.80
N THR A 398 24.39 -3.67 8.39
CA THR A 398 25.46 -2.80 7.89
C THR A 398 24.97 -1.88 6.77
N HIS A 399 24.34 -2.45 5.74
CA HIS A 399 23.83 -1.67 4.61
C HIS A 399 22.82 -0.58 5.03
N ARG A 400 21.92 -0.91 5.95
CA ARG A 400 20.90 0.04 6.43
C ARG A 400 21.51 1.15 7.25
N ILE A 401 22.44 0.82 8.13
CA ILE A 401 23.12 1.81 8.98
C ILE A 401 23.96 2.77 8.11
N CYS A 402 24.78 2.25 7.20
CA CYS A 402 25.56 3.08 6.28
C CYS A 402 24.67 4.02 5.44
N GLY A 403 23.58 3.49 4.89
CA GLY A 403 22.59 4.30 4.16
C GLY A 403 21.91 5.37 5.02
N PHE A 404 21.59 5.08 6.27
CA PHE A 404 21.00 6.04 7.20
C PHE A 404 22.01 7.13 7.62
N VAL A 405 23.26 6.75 7.96
CA VAL A 405 24.33 7.68 8.25
C VAL A 405 24.53 8.66 7.09
N GLN A 406 24.60 8.15 5.86
CA GLN A 406 24.76 9.00 4.68
C GLN A 406 23.57 9.95 4.49
N ALA A 407 22.35 9.44 4.64
CA ALA A 407 21.12 10.24 4.46
C ALA A 407 20.99 11.35 5.52
N TYR A 408 21.36 11.05 6.76
CA TYR A 408 21.20 11.96 7.89
C TYR A 408 22.33 12.99 8.02
N THR A 409 23.60 12.55 7.82
CA THR A 409 24.76 13.39 8.09
C THR A 409 25.53 13.84 6.85
N GLY A 410 25.29 13.19 5.71
CA GLY A 410 26.09 13.34 4.48
C GLY A 410 27.41 12.58 4.50
N ASN A 411 27.79 11.97 5.62
CA ASN A 411 29.02 11.17 5.70
C ASN A 411 28.82 9.81 5.03
N VAL A 412 29.79 9.38 4.25
CA VAL A 412 29.76 8.09 3.56
C VAL A 412 30.65 7.10 4.31
N LEU A 413 30.02 6.08 4.90
CA LEU A 413 30.72 4.90 5.43
C LEU A 413 30.83 3.86 4.32
N ARG A 414 32.01 3.26 4.16
CA ARG A 414 32.18 2.18 3.17
C ARG A 414 31.56 0.89 3.68
N GLU A 415 30.72 0.27 2.86
CA GLU A 415 30.00 -0.99 3.18
C GLU A 415 30.47 -2.19 2.35
N ASP A 416 31.54 -2.00 1.56
CA ASP A 416 32.06 -2.96 0.59
C ASP A 416 32.99 -4.03 1.21
N ALA A 417 32.76 -4.39 2.48
CA ALA A 417 33.49 -5.47 3.13
C ALA A 417 33.25 -6.83 2.44
N THR A 418 34.36 -7.57 2.25
CA THR A 418 34.32 -8.93 1.70
C THR A 418 33.68 -9.92 2.68
N GLU A 419 33.23 -11.07 2.23
CA GLU A 419 32.67 -12.12 3.10
C GLU A 419 33.68 -12.65 4.11
N GLU A 420 34.99 -12.57 3.81
CA GLU A 420 36.05 -12.93 4.73
C GLU A 420 36.20 -11.91 5.83
N GLN A 421 36.19 -10.60 5.50
CA GLN A 421 36.17 -9.50 6.46
C GLN A 421 34.93 -9.55 7.38
N LYS A 422 33.77 -9.85 6.84
CA LYS A 422 32.55 -10.01 7.63
C LYS A 422 32.63 -11.16 8.62
N ARG A 423 33.17 -12.33 8.20
CA ARG A 423 33.38 -13.47 9.11
C ARG A 423 34.35 -13.13 10.22
N HIS A 424 35.50 -12.51 9.87
CA HIS A 424 36.48 -12.07 10.85
C HIS A 424 35.91 -11.04 11.83
N ALA A 425 35.11 -10.09 11.34
CA ALA A 425 34.40 -9.13 12.18
C ALA A 425 33.46 -9.79 13.20
N VAL A 426 32.74 -10.83 12.79
CA VAL A 426 31.87 -11.62 13.70
C VAL A 426 32.67 -12.32 14.79
N GLU A 427 33.83 -12.89 14.47
CA GLU A 427 34.73 -13.53 15.44
C GLU A 427 35.29 -12.51 16.46
N LEU A 428 35.73 -11.35 15.98
CA LEU A 428 36.27 -10.27 16.84
C LEU A 428 35.17 -9.68 17.75
N ALA A 429 33.96 -9.51 17.23
CA ALA A 429 32.83 -8.99 17.99
C ALA A 429 32.55 -9.79 19.26
N GLY A 430 32.81 -11.11 19.30
CA GLY A 430 32.64 -11.95 20.47
C GLY A 430 33.41 -11.51 21.72
N GLN A 431 34.45 -10.68 21.56
CA GLN A 431 35.29 -10.19 22.65
C GLN A 431 35.15 -8.68 22.91
N MET A 432 34.34 -7.98 22.14
CA MET A 432 34.09 -6.55 22.23
C MET A 432 32.91 -6.27 23.18
N LYS A 433 32.78 -5.02 23.60
CA LYS A 433 31.60 -4.53 24.32
C LYS A 433 30.51 -4.08 23.35
N ASP A 434 29.28 -3.98 23.84
CA ASP A 434 28.17 -3.52 23.04
C ASP A 434 28.18 -1.99 22.87
N PHE A 435 27.80 -1.53 21.70
CA PHE A 435 27.62 -0.11 21.43
C PHE A 435 26.47 0.46 22.30
N PRO A 436 26.63 1.65 22.91
CA PRO A 436 27.69 2.65 22.69
C PRO A 436 28.87 2.61 23.69
N GLU A 437 29.11 1.51 24.39
CA GLU A 437 30.17 1.42 25.39
C GLU A 437 31.57 1.63 24.76
N GLU A 438 32.52 2.02 25.58
CA GLU A 438 33.95 2.09 25.18
C GLU A 438 34.46 0.68 24.90
N GLY A 439 35.09 0.46 23.74
CA GLY A 439 35.51 -0.86 23.26
C GLY A 439 34.47 -1.55 22.35
N SER A 440 33.38 -0.86 21.96
CA SER A 440 32.41 -1.34 20.96
C SER A 440 32.86 -1.10 19.51
N VAL A 441 33.90 -0.32 19.29
CA VAL A 441 34.50 -0.05 17.97
C VAL A 441 35.97 -0.54 17.99
N LEU A 442 36.31 -1.36 17.03
CA LEU A 442 37.66 -1.90 16.84
C LEU A 442 38.10 -1.64 15.40
N VAL A 443 39.26 -0.97 15.26
CA VAL A 443 39.91 -0.76 13.96
C VAL A 443 40.92 -1.88 13.74
N THR A 444 40.81 -2.58 12.62
CA THR A 444 41.78 -3.58 12.17
C THR A 444 42.55 -3.03 10.97
N GLU A 445 43.48 -3.81 10.42
CA GLU A 445 44.26 -3.41 9.22
C GLU A 445 43.37 -3.29 7.96
N ASP A 446 42.22 -3.98 7.93
CA ASP A 446 41.41 -4.17 6.71
C ASP A 446 39.93 -3.76 6.85
N CYS A 447 39.42 -3.58 8.07
CA CYS A 447 38.04 -3.12 8.31
C CYS A 447 37.88 -2.46 9.69
N VAL A 448 36.75 -1.80 9.87
CA VAL A 448 36.27 -1.29 11.17
C VAL A 448 35.12 -2.15 11.64
N VAL A 449 35.22 -2.73 12.81
CA VAL A 449 34.18 -3.54 13.42
C VAL A 449 33.44 -2.74 14.48
N VAL A 450 32.12 -2.71 14.38
CA VAL A 450 31.23 -2.12 15.39
C VAL A 450 30.32 -3.22 15.92
N ARG A 451 30.45 -3.56 17.20
CA ARG A 451 29.57 -4.51 17.85
C ARG A 451 28.34 -3.77 18.38
N LEU A 452 27.16 -4.12 17.89
CA LEU A 452 25.88 -3.57 18.33
C LEU A 452 25.31 -4.35 19.53
N SER A 453 25.36 -5.68 19.49
CA SER A 453 24.91 -6.60 20.53
C SER A 453 25.50 -7.99 20.35
N ASP A 454 25.20 -8.90 21.28
CA ASP A 454 25.36 -10.33 21.05
C ASP A 454 24.52 -10.82 19.87
N ILE A 455 24.97 -11.90 19.21
CA ILE A 455 24.23 -12.56 18.15
C ILE A 455 23.15 -13.42 18.78
N THR A 456 21.95 -12.88 18.87
CA THR A 456 20.77 -13.54 19.42
C THR A 456 19.60 -13.42 18.48
N GLU A 457 18.58 -14.23 18.68
CA GLU A 457 17.36 -14.16 17.90
C GLU A 457 16.64 -12.82 18.17
N GLN A 458 16.44 -12.03 17.13
CA GLN A 458 15.68 -10.80 17.22
C GLN A 458 14.21 -11.14 17.47
N MET A 459 13.62 -10.65 18.55
CA MET A 459 12.18 -10.83 18.83
C MET A 459 11.34 -10.06 17.80
N ARG A 460 11.14 -10.65 16.64
CA ARG A 460 10.13 -10.21 15.69
C ARG A 460 8.82 -10.87 16.06
N THR A 461 7.86 -10.08 16.51
CA THR A 461 6.48 -10.57 16.67
C THR A 461 5.93 -10.91 15.29
N ASP A 462 5.48 -12.15 15.11
CA ASP A 462 4.82 -12.59 13.87
C ASP A 462 3.55 -11.76 13.65
N TRP A 463 3.60 -10.90 12.63
CA TRP A 463 2.52 -9.97 12.27
C TRP A 463 1.45 -10.60 11.37
N TRP A 464 1.54 -11.90 11.10
CA TRP A 464 0.72 -12.60 10.11
C TRP A 464 -0.38 -13.46 10.72
#